data_932ae59b69cba9854fbb3331036109d3
#
_entry.id   932ae59b69cba9854fbb3331036109d3
#
_cell.length_a   1.000
_cell.length_b   1.000
_cell.length_c   1.000
_cell.angle_alpha   90.00
_cell.angle_beta   90.00
_cell.angle_gamma   90.00
#
_symmetry.space_group_name_H-M   'P 1'
#
loop_
_entity.id
_entity.type
_entity.pdbx_description
1 polymer ?
#
loop_
_entity_poly.entity_id
_entity_poly.type
_entity_poly.pdbx_seq_one_letter_code
_entity_poly.pdbx_strand_id
1 'polypeptide(L)'
;MTGTEFQIRQCMTELFVKHDGLEGIGSTRRADKMRLLGQLVYECVRSYDVTLSESGYHDFVEHLYVALRRIRRGCLVEEQEVDFLGSREIGFAEELSKRIEEALGIRIPSCERTYFALQLAGKSGISVPDSGKECAENDRTNREMERLIDRMLDMVNQEFGVDLRGNRELRRALLRHMIPFAIRMRYQIGQHNLMLSEIKEHYIFAYTIASQAAGILREYFKAEISDDEIGELAEIFELALEQREAAKRKFSILIVCASGASSSQLLKYKYSREFRENIDQIYVCNRYELAGFDFAKVDYVFTTVPLEMPVPVPVLEVSSFFERGGCGCGSGIV
;
A
#
# COMPACT_ATOMS: atom_id res chain seq x y z
N MET A 1 4.16 26.11 24.47
CA MET A 1 3.18 25.26 23.78
C MET A 1 1.97 25.17 24.65
N THR A 2 0.82 25.58 24.14
CA THR A 2 -0.49 25.47 24.80
C THR A 2 -1.30 24.44 24.03
N GLY A 3 -1.86 23.44 24.72
CA GLY A 3 -2.62 22.35 24.11
C GLY A 3 -2.72 21.15 25.05
N THR A 4 -3.46 20.12 24.67
CA THR A 4 -3.48 18.85 25.39
C THR A 4 -2.10 18.18 25.34
N GLU A 5 -1.81 17.31 26.31
CA GLU A 5 -0.53 16.58 26.32
C GLU A 5 -0.34 15.75 25.02
N PHE A 6 -1.43 15.22 24.46
CA PHE A 6 -1.42 14.53 23.19
C PHE A 6 -0.90 15.41 22.04
N GLN A 7 -1.45 16.64 21.90
CA GLN A 7 -1.04 17.61 20.88
C GLN A 7 0.40 18.09 21.09
N ILE A 8 0.82 18.28 22.35
CA ILE A 8 2.18 18.68 22.69
C ILE A 8 3.16 17.60 22.23
N ARG A 9 2.87 16.33 22.47
CA ARG A 9 3.74 15.22 22.02
C ARG A 9 3.79 15.10 20.52
N GLN A 10 2.67 15.27 19.84
CA GLN A 10 2.62 15.29 18.37
C GLN A 10 3.57 16.36 17.82
N CYS A 11 3.43 17.59 18.27
CA CYS A 11 4.31 18.69 17.85
C CYS A 11 5.79 18.43 18.21
N MET A 12 6.06 17.82 19.37
CA MET A 12 7.43 17.47 19.77
C MET A 12 8.02 16.41 18.87
N THR A 13 7.27 15.42 18.43
CA THR A 13 7.76 14.37 17.51
C THR A 13 8.04 14.96 16.13
N GLU A 14 7.16 15.80 15.60
CA GLU A 14 7.37 16.50 14.33
C GLU A 14 8.64 17.38 14.33
N LEU A 15 8.86 18.11 15.43
CA LEU A 15 10.10 18.90 15.59
C LEU A 15 11.34 18.02 15.72
N PHE A 16 11.19 16.83 16.31
CA PHE A 16 12.27 15.88 16.46
C PHE A 16 12.74 15.34 15.11
N VAL A 17 11.82 14.98 14.23
CA VAL A 17 12.09 14.52 12.86
C VAL A 17 12.81 15.60 12.06
N LYS A 18 12.35 16.86 12.14
CA LYS A 18 12.94 18.00 11.40
C LYS A 18 14.34 18.40 11.86
N HIS A 19 14.71 18.13 13.11
CA HIS A 19 15.99 18.57 13.69
C HIS A 19 17.06 17.48 13.81
N ASP A 20 16.80 16.25 13.41
CA ASP A 20 17.77 15.14 13.50
C ASP A 20 19.02 15.34 12.61
N GLY A 21 19.00 16.33 11.73
CA GLY A 21 20.16 16.72 10.91
C GLY A 21 21.14 17.71 11.56
N LEU A 22 20.87 18.26 12.75
CA LEU A 22 21.60 19.42 13.29
C LEU A 22 22.34 19.23 14.62
N GLU A 23 22.20 18.10 15.33
CA GLU A 23 22.82 17.98 16.65
C GLU A 23 23.83 16.82 16.80
N GLY A 24 25.11 17.18 16.73
CA GLY A 24 26.27 16.29 16.92
C GLY A 24 26.70 16.02 18.37
N ILE A 25 26.01 16.49 19.43
CA ILE A 25 26.47 16.35 20.82
C ILE A 25 25.33 16.01 21.77
N GLY A 26 25.18 14.77 22.05
CA GLY A 26 24.14 14.16 22.92
C GLY A 26 23.69 12.78 22.41
N SER A 27 24.25 12.34 21.31
CA SER A 27 23.72 11.30 20.43
C SER A 27 23.76 9.88 21.00
N THR A 28 24.75 9.51 21.80
CA THR A 28 24.98 8.11 22.20
C THR A 28 23.84 7.58 23.11
N ARG A 29 23.50 8.31 24.16
CA ARG A 29 22.42 7.91 25.07
C ARG A 29 21.03 7.93 24.43
N ARG A 30 20.79 8.83 23.48
CA ARG A 30 19.54 8.90 22.69
C ARG A 30 19.49 7.70 21.75
N ALA A 31 20.52 7.52 20.94
CA ALA A 31 20.63 6.44 19.98
C ALA A 31 20.48 5.06 20.66
N ASP A 32 21.10 4.86 21.84
CA ASP A 32 20.97 3.62 22.58
C ASP A 32 19.53 3.37 23.07
N LYS A 33 18.82 4.43 23.53
CA LYS A 33 17.42 4.30 23.94
C LYS A 33 16.48 4.05 22.75
N MET A 34 16.70 4.75 21.64
CA MET A 34 15.91 4.54 20.42
C MET A 34 16.11 3.11 19.90
N ARG A 35 17.34 2.61 19.91
CA ARG A 35 17.66 1.23 19.53
C ARG A 35 16.97 0.22 20.45
N LEU A 36 17.03 0.43 21.77
CA LEU A 36 16.32 -0.43 22.73
C LEU A 36 14.81 -0.42 22.50
N LEU A 37 14.19 0.76 22.36
CA LEU A 37 12.76 0.87 22.09
C LEU A 37 12.38 0.20 20.77
N GLY A 38 13.17 0.42 19.72
CA GLY A 38 12.98 -0.26 18.45
C GLY A 38 13.01 -1.79 18.59
N GLN A 39 13.97 -2.32 19.34
CA GLN A 39 14.03 -3.76 19.58
C GLN A 39 12.79 -4.28 20.31
N LEU A 40 12.33 -3.60 21.37
CA LEU A 40 11.13 -4.00 22.10
C LEU A 40 9.87 -3.95 21.23
N VAL A 41 9.74 -2.90 20.41
CA VAL A 41 8.64 -2.78 19.42
C VAL A 41 8.70 -3.90 18.41
N TYR A 42 9.87 -4.20 17.84
CA TYR A 42 10.05 -5.27 16.87
C TYR A 42 9.63 -6.65 17.42
N GLU A 43 10.00 -6.95 18.66
CA GLU A 43 9.62 -8.20 19.31
C GLU A 43 8.09 -8.29 19.51
N CYS A 44 7.44 -7.19 19.92
CA CYS A 44 5.99 -7.13 20.07
C CYS A 44 5.26 -7.22 18.72
N VAL A 45 5.76 -6.53 17.67
CA VAL A 45 5.22 -6.61 16.31
C VAL A 45 5.13 -8.06 15.82
N ARG A 46 6.21 -8.83 16.04
CA ARG A 46 6.24 -10.24 15.69
C ARG A 46 5.29 -11.11 16.51
N SER A 47 5.12 -10.79 17.79
CA SER A 47 4.29 -11.60 18.70
C SER A 47 2.79 -11.40 18.48
N TYR A 48 2.40 -10.22 18.00
CA TYR A 48 0.99 -9.83 17.81
C TYR A 48 0.55 -9.80 16.34
N ASP A 49 1.42 -10.24 15.40
CA ASP A 49 1.14 -10.23 13.96
C ASP A 49 0.64 -8.85 13.48
N VAL A 50 1.32 -7.80 13.94
CA VAL A 50 1.06 -6.41 13.53
C VAL A 50 1.95 -6.08 12.33
N THR A 51 1.39 -5.42 11.32
CA THR A 51 2.15 -4.94 10.17
C THR A 51 2.30 -3.42 10.27
N LEU A 52 3.54 -2.95 10.30
CA LEU A 52 3.90 -1.54 10.21
C LEU A 52 4.72 -1.31 8.95
N SER A 53 4.51 -0.17 8.27
CA SER A 53 5.46 0.30 7.28
C SER A 53 6.77 0.72 7.97
N GLU A 54 7.86 0.84 7.23
CA GLU A 54 9.12 1.26 7.81
C GLU A 54 9.01 2.67 8.42
N SER A 55 8.35 3.60 7.73
CA SER A 55 8.04 4.93 8.26
C SER A 55 7.17 4.86 9.51
N GLY A 56 6.08 4.07 9.48
CA GLY A 56 5.21 3.88 10.64
C GLY A 56 5.91 3.29 11.85
N TYR A 57 6.85 2.37 11.64
CA TYR A 57 7.67 1.81 12.70
C TYR A 57 8.60 2.86 13.32
N HIS A 58 9.30 3.63 12.52
CA HIS A 58 10.18 4.70 13.01
C HIS A 58 9.39 5.77 13.76
N ASP A 59 8.32 6.25 13.20
CA ASP A 59 7.40 7.19 13.83
C ASP A 59 6.87 6.69 15.17
N PHE A 60 6.48 5.41 15.23
CA PHE A 60 6.00 4.82 16.48
C PHE A 60 7.07 4.81 17.58
N VAL A 61 8.30 4.42 17.24
CA VAL A 61 9.43 4.42 18.17
C VAL A 61 9.75 5.84 18.67
N GLU A 62 9.66 6.83 17.81
CA GLU A 62 9.87 8.24 18.19
C GLU A 62 8.78 8.76 19.14
N HIS A 63 7.52 8.45 18.85
CA HIS A 63 6.40 8.75 19.74
C HIS A 63 6.56 8.12 21.12
N LEU A 64 6.99 6.86 21.18
CA LEU A 64 7.33 6.18 22.44
C LEU A 64 8.44 6.91 23.19
N TYR A 65 9.52 7.28 22.49
CA TYR A 65 10.64 7.99 23.10
C TYR A 65 10.21 9.34 23.69
N VAL A 66 9.42 10.12 22.97
CA VAL A 66 8.86 11.39 23.45
C VAL A 66 7.94 11.14 24.64
N ALA A 67 7.03 10.17 24.54
CA ALA A 67 6.10 9.83 25.63
C ALA A 67 6.83 9.46 26.92
N LEU A 68 7.84 8.59 26.85
CA LEU A 68 8.61 8.16 28.02
C LEU A 68 9.39 9.32 28.67
N ARG A 69 9.85 10.29 27.89
CA ARG A 69 10.45 11.52 28.43
C ARG A 69 9.42 12.40 29.16
N ARG A 70 8.20 12.44 28.64
CA ARG A 70 7.09 13.19 29.24
C ARG A 70 6.57 12.53 30.51
N ILE A 71 6.37 11.21 30.49
CA ILE A 71 5.98 10.40 31.65
C ILE A 71 6.95 10.62 32.83
N ARG A 72 8.25 10.58 32.57
CA ARG A 72 9.28 10.83 33.61
C ARG A 72 9.19 12.24 34.23
N ARG A 73 8.56 13.18 33.57
CA ARG A 73 8.33 14.55 34.05
C ARG A 73 6.94 14.72 34.68
N GLY A 74 6.16 13.63 34.81
CA GLY A 74 4.81 13.66 35.33
C GLY A 74 3.77 14.27 34.38
N CYS A 75 4.14 14.47 33.10
CA CYS A 75 3.21 14.95 32.07
C CYS A 75 2.54 13.74 31.40
N LEU A 76 1.31 13.45 31.81
CA LEU A 76 0.53 12.30 31.34
C LEU A 76 -0.58 12.76 30.39
N VAL A 77 -0.94 11.91 29.44
CA VAL A 77 -2.14 12.13 28.61
C VAL A 77 -3.41 11.96 29.45
N GLU A 78 -4.45 12.67 29.04
CA GLU A 78 -5.77 12.50 29.66
C GLU A 78 -6.33 11.11 29.34
N GLU A 79 -7.09 10.55 30.27
CA GLU A 79 -7.76 9.27 30.06
C GLU A 79 -8.83 9.41 28.98
N GLN A 80 -8.78 8.53 27.98
CA GLN A 80 -9.70 8.55 26.83
C GLN A 80 -10.45 7.23 26.77
N GLU A 81 -11.76 7.32 26.58
CA GLU A 81 -12.57 6.17 26.23
C GLU A 81 -12.38 5.88 24.73
N VAL A 82 -11.98 4.65 24.41
CA VAL A 82 -11.66 4.21 23.04
C VAL A 82 -12.46 2.94 22.72
N ASP A 83 -13.63 3.13 22.12
CA ASP A 83 -14.57 2.06 21.82
C ASP A 83 -14.19 1.22 20.56
N PHE A 84 -13.15 1.62 19.83
CA PHE A 84 -12.81 1.04 18.52
C PHE A 84 -11.43 0.36 18.50
N LEU A 85 -10.67 0.38 19.59
CA LEU A 85 -9.42 -0.36 19.67
C LEU A 85 -9.72 -1.86 19.80
N GLY A 86 -9.13 -2.64 18.91
CA GLY A 86 -9.21 -4.09 18.97
C GLY A 86 -8.42 -4.67 20.15
N SER A 87 -8.77 -5.88 20.55
CA SER A 87 -8.05 -6.61 21.60
C SER A 87 -6.56 -6.80 21.26
N ARG A 88 -6.20 -6.80 19.98
CA ARG A 88 -4.83 -6.94 19.50
C ARG A 88 -3.99 -5.69 19.81
N GLU A 89 -4.49 -4.51 19.51
CA GLU A 89 -3.81 -3.23 19.76
C GLU A 89 -3.65 -2.98 21.24
N ILE A 90 -4.68 -3.31 22.03
CA ILE A 90 -4.65 -3.22 23.49
C ILE A 90 -3.62 -4.19 24.07
N GLY A 91 -3.68 -5.47 23.69
CA GLY A 91 -2.74 -6.48 24.17
C GLY A 91 -1.28 -6.17 23.79
N PHE A 92 -1.06 -5.67 22.57
CA PHE A 92 0.26 -5.20 22.13
C PHE A 92 0.78 -4.07 23.04
N ALA A 93 -0.06 -3.05 23.32
CA ALA A 93 0.34 -1.90 24.13
C ALA A 93 0.60 -2.29 25.58
N GLU A 94 -0.16 -3.25 26.13
CA GLU A 94 0.05 -3.81 27.47
C GLU A 94 1.38 -4.56 27.56
N GLU A 95 1.65 -5.46 26.62
CA GLU A 95 2.90 -6.24 26.61
C GLU A 95 4.11 -5.33 26.37
N LEU A 96 4.02 -4.39 25.42
CA LEU A 96 5.08 -3.41 25.18
C LEU A 96 5.35 -2.56 26.42
N SER A 97 4.29 -2.09 27.10
CA SER A 97 4.44 -1.30 28.33
C SER A 97 5.15 -2.09 29.42
N LYS A 98 4.78 -3.36 29.62
CA LYS A 98 5.44 -4.25 30.58
C LYS A 98 6.92 -4.40 30.29
N ARG A 99 7.29 -4.67 29.03
CA ARG A 99 8.70 -4.80 28.62
C ARG A 99 9.49 -3.51 28.82
N ILE A 100 8.88 -2.37 28.52
CA ILE A 100 9.51 -1.05 28.77
C ILE A 100 9.68 -0.80 30.27
N GLU A 101 8.69 -1.14 31.10
CA GLU A 101 8.77 -1.03 32.56
C GLU A 101 9.93 -1.86 33.12
N GLU A 102 10.08 -3.11 32.65
CA GLU A 102 11.17 -4.03 33.04
C GLU A 102 12.55 -3.53 32.59
N ALA A 103 12.65 -3.01 31.35
CA ALA A 103 13.93 -2.58 30.78
C ALA A 103 14.41 -1.22 31.31
N LEU A 104 13.49 -0.29 31.61
CA LEU A 104 13.82 1.08 31.93
C LEU A 104 13.52 1.49 33.38
N GLY A 105 12.86 0.62 34.16
CA GLY A 105 12.47 0.91 35.54
C GLY A 105 11.50 2.07 35.69
N ILE A 106 10.60 2.26 34.73
CA ILE A 106 9.58 3.31 34.69
C ILE A 106 8.22 2.65 34.82
N ARG A 107 7.30 3.27 35.55
CA ARG A 107 5.90 2.84 35.58
C ARG A 107 5.11 3.55 34.49
N ILE A 108 4.35 2.78 33.70
CA ILE A 108 3.49 3.30 32.62
C ILE A 108 2.01 3.20 33.07
N PRO A 109 1.34 4.34 33.30
CA PRO A 109 -0.08 4.37 33.68
C PRO A 109 -1.00 3.84 32.57
N SER A 110 -2.26 3.50 32.93
CA SER A 110 -3.28 3.01 31.96
C SER A 110 -3.52 3.96 30.80
N CYS A 111 -3.65 5.26 31.09
CA CYS A 111 -3.85 6.28 30.05
C CYS A 111 -2.73 6.30 29.00
N GLU A 112 -1.49 6.01 29.40
CA GLU A 112 -0.34 5.94 28.51
C GLU A 112 -0.34 4.65 27.68
N ARG A 113 -0.83 3.55 28.22
CA ARG A 113 -1.02 2.29 27.46
C ARG A 113 -2.06 2.49 26.38
N THR A 114 -3.16 3.17 26.68
CA THR A 114 -4.18 3.58 25.70
C THR A 114 -3.57 4.48 24.63
N TYR A 115 -2.72 5.44 25.00
CA TYR A 115 -2.01 6.28 24.04
C TYR A 115 -1.13 5.46 23.10
N PHE A 116 -0.38 4.45 23.61
CA PHE A 116 0.44 3.57 22.78
C PHE A 116 -0.41 2.73 21.82
N ALA A 117 -1.54 2.21 22.29
CA ALA A 117 -2.48 1.48 21.45
C ALA A 117 -3.05 2.36 20.32
N LEU A 118 -3.39 3.61 20.61
CA LEU A 118 -3.86 4.59 19.61
C LEU A 118 -2.80 4.93 18.57
N GLN A 119 -1.56 5.18 19.01
CA GLN A 119 -0.44 5.43 18.10
C GLN A 119 -0.17 4.24 17.19
N LEU A 120 -0.22 3.02 17.73
CA LEU A 120 -0.10 1.80 16.95
C LEU A 120 -1.23 1.68 15.92
N ALA A 121 -2.48 1.81 16.35
CA ALA A 121 -3.66 1.65 15.50
C ALA A 121 -3.73 2.68 14.36
N GLY A 122 -3.21 3.90 14.60
CA GLY A 122 -3.10 4.92 13.56
C GLY A 122 -2.00 4.64 12.52
N LYS A 123 -1.03 3.76 12.82
CA LYS A 123 0.14 3.47 11.96
C LYS A 123 0.17 2.05 11.44
N SER A 124 -0.60 1.14 12.02
CA SER A 124 -0.67 -0.25 11.57
C SER A 124 -1.62 -0.42 10.40
N GLY A 125 -1.15 -1.08 9.35
CA GLY A 125 -2.05 -1.65 8.35
C GLY A 125 -2.90 -2.72 9.02
N ILE A 126 -4.22 -2.57 9.00
CA ILE A 126 -5.10 -3.61 9.52
C ILE A 126 -5.00 -4.81 8.59
N SER A 127 -4.53 -5.93 9.11
CA SER A 127 -4.76 -7.22 8.47
C SER A 127 -6.27 -7.46 8.51
N VAL A 128 -6.97 -7.12 7.42
CA VAL A 128 -8.35 -7.57 7.24
C VAL A 128 -8.27 -9.10 7.17
N PRO A 129 -8.83 -9.85 8.12
CA PRO A 129 -8.76 -11.30 8.07
C PRO A 129 -9.43 -11.77 6.79
N ASP A 130 -8.75 -12.60 6.00
CA ASP A 130 -9.31 -13.25 4.81
C ASP A 130 -10.46 -14.24 5.18
N SER A 131 -10.62 -14.50 6.46
CA SER A 131 -11.66 -15.37 7.01
C SER A 131 -12.65 -14.56 7.82
N GLY A 132 -13.85 -14.38 7.29
CA GLY A 132 -15.05 -13.71 7.82
C GLY A 132 -15.47 -13.97 9.28
N LYS A 133 -14.55 -13.86 10.22
CA LYS A 133 -14.83 -13.75 11.65
C LYS A 133 -14.59 -12.31 12.08
N GLU A 134 -15.55 -11.46 11.76
CA GLU A 134 -15.61 -10.08 12.18
C GLU A 134 -16.05 -10.00 13.65
N CYS A 135 -15.30 -9.24 14.45
CA CYS A 135 -15.80 -8.76 15.73
C CYS A 135 -16.90 -7.74 15.46
N ALA A 136 -18.06 -7.92 16.07
CA ALA A 136 -19.28 -7.11 15.86
C ALA A 136 -19.10 -5.60 16.15
N GLU A 137 -18.07 -5.19 16.87
CA GLU A 137 -17.78 -3.78 17.21
C GLU A 137 -17.14 -3.00 16.03
N ASN A 138 -16.41 -3.67 15.13
CA ASN A 138 -15.85 -3.04 13.93
C ASN A 138 -16.88 -2.85 12.80
N ASP A 139 -18.04 -3.45 12.90
CA ASP A 139 -19.04 -3.49 11.82
C ASP A 139 -19.64 -2.11 11.51
N ARG A 140 -19.78 -1.23 12.51
CA ARG A 140 -20.31 0.13 12.29
C ARG A 140 -19.28 1.03 11.60
N THR A 141 -18.05 1.05 12.10
CA THR A 141 -16.96 1.86 11.51
C THR A 141 -16.64 1.38 10.09
N ASN A 142 -16.59 0.08 9.86
CA ASN A 142 -16.37 -0.49 8.53
C ASN A 142 -17.47 -0.05 7.56
N ARG A 143 -18.74 -0.13 7.95
CA ARG A 143 -19.87 0.33 7.11
C ARG A 143 -19.84 1.84 6.82
N GLU A 144 -19.41 2.65 7.77
CA GLU A 144 -19.24 4.09 7.55
C GLU A 144 -18.11 4.35 6.55
N MET A 145 -16.97 3.66 6.67
CA MET A 145 -15.85 3.77 5.72
C MET A 145 -16.25 3.27 4.33
N GLU A 146 -16.97 2.16 4.23
CA GLU A 146 -17.49 1.66 2.95
C GLU A 146 -18.37 2.69 2.23
N ARG A 147 -19.26 3.38 2.96
CA ARG A 147 -20.09 4.46 2.38
C ARG A 147 -19.24 5.64 1.88
N LEU A 148 -18.18 5.99 2.59
CA LEU A 148 -17.27 7.04 2.13
C LEU A 148 -16.52 6.61 0.88
N ILE A 149 -16.08 5.35 0.82
CA ILE A 149 -15.44 4.76 -0.36
C ILE A 149 -16.41 4.79 -1.55
N ASP A 150 -17.68 4.41 -1.36
CA ASP A 150 -18.69 4.50 -2.42
C ASP A 150 -18.82 5.93 -2.95
N ARG A 151 -18.94 6.92 -2.07
CA ARG A 151 -19.01 8.35 -2.46
C ARG A 151 -17.75 8.80 -3.22
N MET A 152 -16.57 8.39 -2.77
CA MET A 152 -15.31 8.70 -3.47
C MET A 152 -15.27 8.07 -4.87
N LEU A 153 -15.64 6.80 -5.02
CA LEU A 153 -15.61 6.11 -6.30
C LEU A 153 -16.69 6.64 -7.26
N ASP A 154 -17.85 7.04 -6.75
CA ASP A 154 -18.91 7.71 -7.54
C ASP A 154 -18.43 9.06 -8.05
N MET A 155 -17.77 9.86 -7.22
CA MET A 155 -17.15 11.13 -7.60
C MET A 155 -16.10 10.93 -8.69
N VAL A 156 -15.20 9.95 -8.53
CA VAL A 156 -14.17 9.62 -9.53
C VAL A 156 -14.80 9.27 -10.87
N ASN A 157 -15.88 8.50 -10.88
CA ASN A 157 -16.59 8.18 -12.11
C ASN A 157 -17.26 9.40 -12.73
N GLN A 158 -17.87 10.28 -11.94
CA GLN A 158 -18.62 11.45 -12.42
C GLN A 158 -17.69 12.55 -12.93
N GLU A 159 -16.63 12.86 -12.20
CA GLU A 159 -15.76 13.99 -12.52
C GLU A 159 -14.65 13.64 -13.52
N PHE A 160 -14.12 12.41 -13.44
CA PHE A 160 -12.98 11.98 -14.27
C PHE A 160 -13.35 10.98 -15.36
N GLY A 161 -14.58 10.46 -15.39
CA GLY A 161 -15.01 9.44 -16.36
C GLY A 161 -14.30 8.09 -16.17
N VAL A 162 -13.74 7.85 -14.99
CA VAL A 162 -12.98 6.63 -14.65
C VAL A 162 -13.83 5.75 -13.74
N ASP A 163 -14.43 4.71 -14.28
CA ASP A 163 -15.22 3.77 -13.47
C ASP A 163 -14.29 2.75 -12.76
N LEU A 164 -14.14 2.92 -11.45
CA LEU A 164 -13.39 2.04 -10.55
C LEU A 164 -14.29 1.31 -9.55
N ARG A 165 -15.60 1.51 -9.59
CA ARG A 165 -16.57 0.99 -8.61
C ARG A 165 -16.58 -0.53 -8.52
N GLY A 166 -16.32 -1.22 -9.64
CA GLY A 166 -16.23 -2.67 -9.70
C GLY A 166 -14.88 -3.27 -9.25
N ASN A 167 -13.89 -2.44 -8.98
CA ASN A 167 -12.55 -2.92 -8.58
C ASN A 167 -12.53 -3.34 -7.11
N ARG A 168 -12.59 -4.65 -6.86
CA ARG A 168 -12.61 -5.24 -5.52
C ARG A 168 -11.28 -5.05 -4.78
N GLU A 169 -10.16 -5.07 -5.50
CA GLU A 169 -8.83 -4.89 -4.90
C GLU A 169 -8.65 -3.46 -4.41
N LEU A 170 -9.05 -2.47 -5.23
CA LEU A 170 -9.07 -1.07 -4.83
C LEU A 170 -9.94 -0.87 -3.58
N ARG A 171 -11.16 -1.41 -3.56
CA ARG A 171 -12.04 -1.29 -2.39
C ARG A 171 -11.41 -1.84 -1.12
N ARG A 172 -10.77 -3.01 -1.20
CA ARG A 172 -10.04 -3.59 -0.07
C ARG A 172 -8.85 -2.74 0.36
N ALA A 173 -8.09 -2.19 -0.59
CA ALA A 173 -6.96 -1.31 -0.30
C ALA A 173 -7.43 -0.02 0.38
N LEU A 174 -8.48 0.63 -0.16
CA LEU A 174 -9.09 1.82 0.44
C LEU A 174 -9.61 1.52 1.86
N LEU A 175 -10.33 0.41 2.07
CA LEU A 175 -10.85 0.07 3.39
C LEU A 175 -9.73 -0.14 4.41
N ARG A 176 -8.66 -0.84 4.03
CA ARG A 176 -7.48 -1.02 4.90
C ARG A 176 -6.80 0.29 5.26
N HIS A 177 -6.78 1.24 4.33
CA HIS A 177 -6.23 2.58 4.58
C HIS A 177 -7.18 3.44 5.42
N MET A 178 -8.48 3.43 5.12
CA MET A 178 -9.47 4.31 5.74
C MET A 178 -9.70 4.06 7.24
N ILE A 179 -9.47 2.83 7.73
CA ILE A 179 -9.65 2.53 9.15
C ILE A 179 -8.57 3.20 10.01
N PRO A 180 -7.25 2.99 9.78
CA PRO A 180 -6.21 3.73 10.50
C PRO A 180 -6.29 5.24 10.23
N PHE A 181 -6.65 5.65 9.03
CA PHE A 181 -6.91 7.05 8.69
C PHE A 181 -7.98 7.69 9.59
N ALA A 182 -9.12 7.02 9.81
CA ALA A 182 -10.17 7.50 10.69
C ALA A 182 -9.68 7.71 12.14
N ILE A 183 -8.81 6.83 12.61
CA ILE A 183 -8.15 6.96 13.91
C ILE A 183 -7.24 8.19 13.92
N ARG A 184 -6.41 8.36 12.91
CA ARG A 184 -5.52 9.53 12.78
C ARG A 184 -6.32 10.83 12.78
N MET A 185 -7.40 10.89 12.01
CA MET A 185 -8.27 12.08 11.96
C MET A 185 -8.92 12.38 13.30
N ARG A 186 -9.45 11.37 13.99
CA ARG A 186 -10.15 11.53 15.27
C ARG A 186 -9.23 12.00 16.39
N TYR A 187 -7.99 11.48 16.41
CA TYR A 187 -7.01 11.74 17.47
C TYR A 187 -5.91 12.70 17.04
N GLN A 188 -6.01 13.28 15.84
CA GLN A 188 -5.02 14.21 15.29
C GLN A 188 -3.60 13.62 15.29
N ILE A 189 -3.48 12.35 14.95
CA ILE A 189 -2.20 11.66 14.80
C ILE A 189 -1.64 12.01 13.43
N GLY A 190 -0.43 12.59 13.37
CA GLY A 190 0.25 12.91 12.12
C GLY A 190 0.71 11.64 11.40
N GLN A 191 0.75 11.74 10.09
CA GLN A 191 1.34 10.76 9.19
C GLN A 191 2.36 11.47 8.31
N HIS A 192 3.46 10.80 8.00
CA HIS A 192 4.47 11.28 7.08
C HIS A 192 4.58 10.33 5.89
N ASN A 193 4.46 10.88 4.68
CA ASN A 193 4.71 10.16 3.43
C ASN A 193 6.05 10.59 2.84
N LEU A 194 7.04 9.72 2.91
CA LEU A 194 8.40 9.99 2.40
C LEU A 194 8.45 10.14 0.88
N MET A 195 7.45 9.61 0.17
CA MET A 195 7.36 9.64 -1.29
C MET A 195 6.49 10.78 -1.82
N LEU A 196 6.02 11.69 -0.93
CA LEU A 196 5.05 12.72 -1.32
C LEU A 196 5.52 13.58 -2.51
N SER A 197 6.81 13.93 -2.56
CA SER A 197 7.37 14.73 -3.65
C SER A 197 7.32 13.99 -4.98
N GLU A 198 7.73 12.73 -4.98
CA GLU A 198 7.72 11.85 -6.15
C GLU A 198 6.29 11.55 -6.60
N ILE A 199 5.37 11.34 -5.66
CA ILE A 199 3.94 11.13 -5.97
C ILE A 199 3.36 12.34 -6.69
N LYS A 200 3.63 13.54 -6.19
CA LYS A 200 3.17 14.79 -6.81
C LYS A 200 3.77 15.03 -8.19
N GLU A 201 4.99 14.55 -8.45
CA GLU A 201 5.69 14.71 -9.71
C GLU A 201 5.27 13.65 -10.74
N HIS A 202 5.16 12.39 -10.32
CA HIS A 202 4.97 11.26 -11.23
C HIS A 202 3.53 10.77 -11.33
N TYR A 203 2.72 10.90 -10.27
CA TYR A 203 1.34 10.40 -10.20
C TYR A 203 0.32 11.55 -10.18
N ILE A 204 0.52 12.56 -11.03
CA ILE A 204 -0.26 13.80 -11.06
C ILE A 204 -1.77 13.51 -11.14
N PHE A 205 -2.18 12.56 -12.00
CA PHE A 205 -3.59 12.26 -12.19
C PHE A 205 -4.20 11.57 -10.96
N ALA A 206 -3.52 10.58 -10.40
CA ALA A 206 -3.97 9.92 -9.18
C ALA A 206 -3.98 10.87 -7.97
N TYR A 207 -2.98 11.77 -7.87
CA TYR A 207 -2.95 12.79 -6.83
C TYR A 207 -4.11 13.79 -6.97
N THR A 208 -4.48 14.13 -8.20
CA THR A 208 -5.65 14.99 -8.46
C THR A 208 -6.94 14.29 -8.02
N ILE A 209 -7.12 13.01 -8.36
CA ILE A 209 -8.26 12.20 -7.91
C ILE A 209 -8.30 12.15 -6.38
N ALA A 210 -7.17 11.85 -5.74
CA ALA A 210 -7.07 11.76 -4.29
C ALA A 210 -7.38 13.11 -3.61
N SER A 211 -6.93 14.23 -4.19
CA SER A 211 -7.21 15.57 -3.68
C SER A 211 -8.70 15.91 -3.71
N GLN A 212 -9.42 15.50 -4.76
CA GLN A 212 -10.87 15.67 -4.84
C GLN A 212 -11.60 14.74 -3.87
N ALA A 213 -11.16 13.47 -3.76
CA ALA A 213 -11.68 12.51 -2.79
C ALA A 213 -11.49 13.00 -1.34
N ALA A 214 -10.36 13.66 -1.05
CA ALA A 214 -10.12 14.28 0.25
C ALA A 214 -11.16 15.37 0.61
N GLY A 215 -11.82 15.98 -0.36
CA GLY A 215 -12.95 16.88 -0.13
C GLY A 215 -14.12 16.21 0.60
N ILE A 216 -14.45 14.97 0.21
CA ILE A 216 -15.48 14.16 0.86
C ILE A 216 -15.07 13.82 2.30
N LEU A 217 -13.78 13.52 2.50
CA LEU A 217 -13.24 13.19 3.82
C LEU A 217 -13.20 14.40 4.74
N ARG A 218 -12.82 15.60 4.24
CA ARG A 218 -12.88 16.86 5.00
C ARG A 218 -14.29 17.15 5.48
N GLU A 219 -15.30 16.96 4.63
CA GLU A 219 -16.71 17.16 4.97
C GLU A 219 -17.15 16.22 6.10
N TYR A 220 -16.74 14.94 6.03
CA TYR A 220 -17.13 13.93 7.02
C TYR A 220 -16.42 14.11 8.37
N PHE A 221 -15.09 14.24 8.34
CA PHE A 221 -14.27 14.34 9.56
C PHE A 221 -14.25 15.76 10.15
N LYS A 222 -14.72 16.77 9.40
CA LYS A 222 -14.63 18.19 9.76
C LYS A 222 -13.22 18.62 10.16
N ALA A 223 -12.23 18.09 9.45
CA ALA A 223 -10.81 18.31 9.69
C ALA A 223 -10.08 18.47 8.35
N GLU A 224 -8.98 19.21 8.36
CA GLU A 224 -8.09 19.30 7.20
C GLU A 224 -7.36 17.98 6.98
N ILE A 225 -7.26 17.56 5.72
CA ILE A 225 -6.52 16.39 5.31
C ILE A 225 -5.15 16.84 4.81
N SER A 226 -4.09 16.33 5.40
CA SER A 226 -2.73 16.70 5.02
C SER A 226 -2.37 16.18 3.62
N ASP A 227 -1.38 16.80 3.00
CA ASP A 227 -0.83 16.34 1.72
C ASP A 227 -0.25 14.93 1.81
N ASP A 228 0.30 14.56 2.96
CA ASP A 228 0.81 13.20 3.21
C ASP A 228 -0.29 12.15 3.10
N GLU A 229 -1.46 12.40 3.70
CA GLU A 229 -2.63 11.51 3.61
C GLU A 229 -3.20 11.46 2.18
N ILE A 230 -3.21 12.60 1.47
CA ILE A 230 -3.61 12.65 0.07
C ILE A 230 -2.63 11.83 -0.78
N GLY A 231 -1.33 11.89 -0.47
CA GLY A 231 -0.30 11.10 -1.14
C GLY A 231 -0.54 9.60 -1.00
N GLU A 232 -0.86 9.10 0.19
CA GLU A 232 -1.17 7.68 0.40
C GLU A 232 -2.42 7.23 -0.35
N LEU A 233 -3.46 8.07 -0.39
CA LEU A 233 -4.64 7.80 -1.22
C LEU A 233 -4.29 7.80 -2.71
N ALA A 234 -3.40 8.68 -3.16
CA ALA A 234 -2.97 8.74 -4.55
C ALA A 234 -2.24 7.47 -4.99
N GLU A 235 -1.37 6.89 -4.15
CA GLU A 235 -0.73 5.60 -4.45
C GLU A 235 -1.74 4.47 -4.64
N ILE A 236 -2.79 4.44 -3.80
CA ILE A 236 -3.85 3.44 -3.92
C ILE A 236 -4.64 3.61 -5.22
N PHE A 237 -4.96 4.86 -5.59
CA PHE A 237 -5.63 5.14 -6.86
C PHE A 237 -4.74 4.85 -8.06
N GLU A 238 -3.45 5.20 -8.00
CA GLU A 238 -2.50 4.94 -9.08
C GLU A 238 -2.40 3.46 -9.41
N LEU A 239 -2.24 2.61 -8.39
CA LEU A 239 -2.23 1.17 -8.59
C LEU A 239 -3.50 0.67 -9.33
N ALA A 240 -4.67 1.21 -8.96
CA ALA A 240 -5.93 0.82 -9.61
C ALA A 240 -6.04 1.35 -11.05
N LEU A 241 -5.48 2.51 -11.35
CA LEU A 241 -5.41 3.08 -12.70
C LEU A 241 -4.49 2.25 -13.59
N GLU A 242 -3.30 1.92 -13.11
CA GLU A 242 -2.34 1.06 -13.82
C GLU A 242 -2.93 -0.32 -14.12
N GLN A 243 -3.57 -0.95 -13.15
CA GLN A 243 -4.25 -2.24 -13.34
C GLN A 243 -5.37 -2.14 -14.39
N ARG A 244 -6.13 -1.05 -14.37
CA ARG A 244 -7.20 -0.81 -15.37
C ARG A 244 -6.62 -0.63 -16.78
N GLU A 245 -5.55 0.13 -16.93
CA GLU A 245 -4.90 0.31 -18.23
C GLU A 245 -4.25 -0.98 -18.72
N ALA A 246 -3.60 -1.75 -17.85
CA ALA A 246 -3.08 -3.07 -18.18
C ALA A 246 -4.19 -4.03 -18.61
N ALA A 247 -5.35 -4.01 -17.94
CA ALA A 247 -6.50 -4.85 -18.32
C ALA A 247 -7.11 -4.47 -19.68
N LYS A 248 -6.99 -3.20 -20.11
CA LYS A 248 -7.45 -2.76 -21.44
C LYS A 248 -6.51 -3.19 -22.56
N ARG A 249 -5.22 -3.33 -22.29
CA ARG A 249 -4.17 -3.69 -23.26
C ARG A 249 -3.98 -5.22 -23.32
N LYS A 250 -5.06 -5.93 -23.69
CA LYS A 250 -4.88 -7.34 -24.07
C LYS A 250 -4.37 -7.41 -25.49
N PHE A 251 -3.32 -8.21 -25.70
CA PHE A 251 -2.69 -8.39 -27.00
C PHE A 251 -3.18 -9.67 -27.66
N SER A 252 -3.41 -9.62 -28.97
CA SER A 252 -3.59 -10.81 -29.78
C SER A 252 -2.25 -11.21 -30.40
N ILE A 253 -1.91 -12.49 -30.31
CA ILE A 253 -0.63 -12.98 -30.81
C ILE A 253 -0.81 -14.06 -31.87
N LEU A 254 0.10 -14.09 -32.83
CA LEU A 254 0.25 -15.18 -33.77
C LEU A 254 1.49 -15.99 -33.41
N ILE A 255 1.34 -17.29 -33.17
CA ILE A 255 2.46 -18.21 -32.98
C ILE A 255 2.76 -18.88 -34.30
N VAL A 256 3.98 -18.69 -34.79
CA VAL A 256 4.51 -19.36 -35.99
C VAL A 256 5.49 -20.46 -35.58
N CYS A 257 5.17 -21.70 -35.91
CA CYS A 257 5.96 -22.84 -35.49
C CYS A 257 6.20 -23.79 -36.66
N ALA A 258 7.45 -24.28 -36.84
CA ALA A 258 7.77 -25.29 -37.83
C ALA A 258 7.52 -26.74 -37.36
N SER A 259 7.33 -26.93 -36.06
CA SER A 259 7.04 -28.22 -35.47
C SER A 259 5.55 -28.55 -35.59
N GLY A 260 5.20 -29.81 -35.73
CA GLY A 260 3.85 -30.30 -36.04
C GLY A 260 2.76 -29.83 -35.05
N ALA A 261 1.52 -30.10 -35.39
CA ALA A 261 0.31 -29.62 -34.69
C ALA A 261 0.33 -29.79 -33.16
N SER A 262 0.91 -30.86 -32.62
CA SER A 262 0.99 -31.10 -31.18
C SER A 262 1.87 -30.11 -30.42
N SER A 263 3.02 -29.72 -30.99
CA SER A 263 3.94 -28.75 -30.38
C SER A 263 3.34 -27.35 -30.38
N SER A 264 2.67 -26.97 -31.46
CA SER A 264 1.99 -25.68 -31.60
C SER A 264 0.84 -25.55 -30.60
N GLN A 265 0.06 -26.61 -30.41
CA GLN A 265 -1.03 -26.63 -29.40
C GLN A 265 -0.49 -26.58 -27.98
N LEU A 266 0.63 -27.25 -27.70
CA LEU A 266 1.26 -27.18 -26.39
C LEU A 266 1.77 -25.75 -26.09
N LEU A 267 2.39 -25.12 -27.09
CA LEU A 267 2.84 -23.73 -26.97
C LEU A 267 1.66 -22.78 -26.72
N LYS A 268 0.60 -22.89 -27.53
CA LYS A 268 -0.66 -22.14 -27.34
C LYS A 268 -1.19 -22.30 -25.93
N TYR A 269 -1.28 -23.54 -25.43
CA TYR A 269 -1.76 -23.82 -24.07
C TYR A 269 -0.88 -23.17 -23.00
N LYS A 270 0.45 -23.25 -23.13
CA LYS A 270 1.38 -22.66 -22.17
C LYS A 270 1.27 -21.15 -22.14
N TYR A 271 1.24 -20.48 -23.30
CA TYR A 271 1.06 -19.03 -23.38
C TYR A 271 -0.31 -18.58 -22.85
N SER A 272 -1.39 -19.29 -23.20
CA SER A 272 -2.73 -18.95 -22.70
C SER A 272 -2.85 -19.11 -21.19
N ARG A 273 -2.09 -20.02 -20.56
CA ARG A 273 -2.07 -20.22 -19.13
C ARG A 273 -1.22 -19.18 -18.40
N GLU A 274 -0.03 -18.90 -18.92
CA GLU A 274 0.94 -18.02 -18.27
C GLU A 274 0.59 -16.54 -18.43
N PHE A 275 0.06 -16.17 -19.59
CA PHE A 275 -0.29 -14.77 -19.91
C PHE A 275 -1.78 -14.54 -20.08
N ARG A 276 -2.60 -15.29 -19.34
CA ARG A 276 -4.07 -15.26 -19.41
C ARG A 276 -4.66 -13.87 -19.28
N GLU A 277 -4.05 -13.01 -18.49
CA GLU A 277 -4.52 -11.66 -18.23
C GLU A 277 -4.14 -10.67 -19.32
N ASN A 278 -3.04 -10.94 -20.05
CA ASN A 278 -2.46 -10.03 -21.03
C ASN A 278 -2.79 -10.41 -22.47
N ILE A 279 -3.20 -11.66 -22.75
CA ILE A 279 -3.50 -12.14 -24.09
C ILE A 279 -5.00 -12.27 -24.29
N ASP A 280 -5.50 -11.68 -25.39
CA ASP A 280 -6.90 -11.79 -25.83
C ASP A 280 -7.09 -13.04 -26.70
N GLN A 281 -6.37 -13.10 -27.82
CA GLN A 281 -6.46 -14.18 -28.78
C GLN A 281 -5.09 -14.75 -29.11
N ILE A 282 -5.02 -16.09 -29.26
CA ILE A 282 -3.82 -16.78 -29.74
C ILE A 282 -4.15 -17.52 -31.04
N TYR A 283 -3.60 -17.03 -32.13
CA TYR A 283 -3.62 -17.69 -33.41
C TYR A 283 -2.36 -18.55 -33.58
N VAL A 284 -2.46 -19.59 -34.36
CA VAL A 284 -1.32 -20.49 -34.67
C VAL A 284 -1.34 -20.76 -36.14
N CYS A 285 -0.20 -20.63 -36.80
CA CYS A 285 -0.04 -21.03 -38.21
C CYS A 285 1.34 -21.63 -38.43
N ASN A 286 1.48 -22.34 -39.57
CA ASN A 286 2.75 -22.77 -40.06
C ASN A 286 3.42 -21.68 -40.92
N ARG A 287 4.74 -21.76 -41.10
CA ARG A 287 5.49 -20.76 -41.84
C ARG A 287 4.96 -20.54 -43.27
N TYR A 288 4.50 -21.58 -43.97
CA TYR A 288 3.93 -21.48 -45.31
C TYR A 288 2.53 -20.86 -45.37
N GLU A 289 1.80 -20.83 -44.24
CA GLU A 289 0.47 -20.20 -44.12
C GLU A 289 0.57 -18.70 -43.80
N LEU A 290 1.76 -18.25 -43.39
CA LEU A 290 1.97 -16.87 -42.93
C LEU A 290 1.64 -15.83 -43.99
N ALA A 291 1.92 -16.10 -45.27
CA ALA A 291 1.64 -15.20 -46.39
C ALA A 291 0.15 -14.92 -46.58
N GLY A 292 -0.75 -15.81 -46.14
CA GLY A 292 -2.19 -15.66 -46.21
C GLY A 292 -2.82 -15.18 -44.91
N PHE A 293 -2.03 -14.91 -43.88
CA PHE A 293 -2.56 -14.50 -42.55
C PHE A 293 -2.93 -13.01 -42.54
N ASP A 294 -4.07 -12.72 -41.94
CA ASP A 294 -4.54 -11.34 -41.72
C ASP A 294 -3.90 -10.75 -40.45
N PHE A 295 -2.81 -10.01 -40.62
CA PHE A 295 -2.05 -9.39 -39.54
C PHE A 295 -2.80 -8.27 -38.79
N ALA A 296 -3.93 -7.77 -39.32
CA ALA A 296 -4.76 -6.83 -38.60
C ALA A 296 -5.42 -7.42 -37.34
N LYS A 297 -5.38 -8.76 -37.20
CA LYS A 297 -5.95 -9.50 -36.06
C LYS A 297 -4.97 -9.68 -34.91
N VAL A 298 -3.71 -9.32 -35.06
CA VAL A 298 -2.66 -9.61 -34.07
C VAL A 298 -1.75 -8.40 -33.86
N ASP A 299 -1.29 -8.26 -32.64
CA ASP A 299 -0.38 -7.19 -32.23
C ASP A 299 1.10 -7.64 -32.33
N TYR A 300 1.35 -8.95 -32.16
CA TYR A 300 2.70 -9.52 -32.17
C TYR A 300 2.72 -10.88 -32.88
N VAL A 301 3.87 -11.20 -33.50
CA VAL A 301 4.19 -12.55 -33.99
C VAL A 301 5.27 -13.17 -33.10
N PHE A 302 4.97 -14.32 -32.52
CA PHE A 302 5.93 -15.14 -31.78
C PHE A 302 6.35 -16.29 -32.67
N THR A 303 7.64 -16.38 -33.00
CA THR A 303 8.14 -17.39 -33.92
C THR A 303 9.21 -18.25 -33.26
N THR A 304 9.14 -19.55 -33.52
CA THR A 304 10.18 -20.51 -33.11
C THR A 304 11.21 -20.78 -34.22
N VAL A 305 11.06 -20.12 -35.36
CA VAL A 305 11.93 -20.27 -36.57
C VAL A 305 12.13 -18.92 -37.24
N PRO A 306 13.26 -18.70 -37.90
CA PRO A 306 13.48 -17.49 -38.70
C PRO A 306 12.40 -17.30 -39.77
N LEU A 307 11.88 -16.09 -39.90
CA LEU A 307 10.91 -15.73 -40.93
C LEU A 307 11.64 -15.20 -42.15
N GLU A 308 11.26 -15.68 -43.33
CA GLU A 308 11.88 -15.30 -44.60
C GLU A 308 11.15 -14.15 -45.32
N MET A 309 10.04 -13.71 -44.74
CA MET A 309 9.22 -12.61 -45.27
C MET A 309 9.07 -11.48 -44.25
N PRO A 310 8.95 -10.21 -44.70
CA PRO A 310 8.65 -9.12 -43.79
C PRO A 310 7.23 -9.26 -43.24
N VAL A 311 7.10 -8.99 -41.95
CA VAL A 311 5.82 -9.04 -41.20
C VAL A 311 5.49 -7.63 -40.71
N PRO A 312 4.25 -7.14 -40.87
CA PRO A 312 3.89 -5.74 -40.55
C PRO A 312 3.72 -5.43 -39.07
N VAL A 313 3.89 -6.45 -38.19
CA VAL A 313 3.81 -6.33 -36.74
C VAL A 313 5.11 -6.80 -36.09
N PRO A 314 5.44 -6.37 -34.86
CA PRO A 314 6.65 -6.80 -34.18
C PRO A 314 6.75 -8.32 -34.05
N VAL A 315 7.94 -8.86 -34.35
CA VAL A 315 8.25 -10.28 -34.30
C VAL A 315 9.19 -10.56 -33.13
N LEU A 316 8.81 -11.54 -32.32
CA LEU A 316 9.60 -12.04 -31.19
C LEU A 316 10.02 -13.50 -31.47
N GLU A 317 11.32 -13.74 -31.47
CA GLU A 317 11.85 -15.11 -31.52
C GLU A 317 11.73 -15.75 -30.15
N VAL A 318 11.07 -16.91 -30.08
CA VAL A 318 10.78 -17.60 -28.83
C VAL A 318 11.26 -19.04 -28.87
N SER A 319 11.64 -19.61 -27.73
CA SER A 319 12.01 -21.01 -27.66
C SER A 319 10.81 -21.93 -27.91
N SER A 320 11.00 -23.02 -28.60
CA SER A 320 10.00 -24.10 -28.71
C SER A 320 9.67 -24.74 -27.37
N PHE A 321 10.57 -24.58 -26.39
CA PHE A 321 10.36 -25.00 -25.00
C PHE A 321 10.19 -23.78 -24.13
N PHE A 322 8.98 -23.60 -23.62
CA PHE A 322 8.68 -22.53 -22.68
C PHE A 322 9.37 -22.80 -21.33
N GLU A 323 10.40 -22.01 -21.01
CA GLU A 323 11.08 -22.05 -19.71
C GLU A 323 10.54 -20.92 -18.81
N ARG A 324 10.10 -21.26 -17.60
CA ARG A 324 9.73 -20.26 -16.60
C ARG A 324 10.96 -19.45 -16.20
N GLY A 325 10.98 -18.17 -16.53
CA GLY A 325 12.02 -17.23 -16.10
C GLY A 325 12.99 -16.75 -17.17
N GLY A 326 12.80 -17.09 -18.42
CA GLY A 326 13.68 -16.68 -19.52
C GLY A 326 12.98 -15.79 -20.55
N CYS A 327 12.67 -14.54 -20.22
CA CYS A 327 12.72 -13.48 -21.23
C CYS A 327 14.19 -13.17 -21.51
N GLY A 328 14.81 -13.98 -22.36
CA GLY A 328 16.06 -13.60 -22.99
C GLY A 328 15.80 -12.38 -23.87
N CYS A 329 16.04 -11.19 -23.34
CA CYS A 329 16.18 -9.99 -24.14
C CYS A 329 17.38 -10.15 -25.05
N GLY A 330 17.18 -10.81 -26.21
CA GLY A 330 18.04 -10.68 -27.34
C GLY A 330 17.90 -9.30 -27.93
N SER A 331 18.90 -8.46 -27.73
CA SER A 331 19.07 -7.16 -28.35
C SER A 331 18.91 -7.28 -29.88
N GLY A 332 17.88 -6.62 -30.42
CA GLY A 332 17.66 -6.54 -31.86
C GLY A 332 16.30 -5.95 -32.19
N ILE A 333 16.10 -4.65 -31.89
CA ILE A 333 15.13 -3.84 -32.62
C ILE A 333 15.81 -3.44 -33.92
N VAL A 334 15.37 -3.97 -35.05
CA VAL A 334 15.60 -3.42 -36.39
C VAL A 334 14.23 -3.13 -37.01
#